data_7ff7e1ad5271b2ab0cda9acdd83c5f9c
#
_entry.id   7ff7e1ad5271b2ab0cda9acdd83c5f9c
#
_cell.length_a   1.000
_cell.length_b   1.000
_cell.length_c   1.000
_cell.angle_alpha   90.00
_cell.angle_beta   90.00
_cell.angle_gamma   90.00
#
_symmetry.space_group_name_H-M   'P 1'
#
loop_
_entity.id
_entity.type
_entity.pdbx_description
1 polymer ?
#
loop_
_entity_poly.entity_id
_entity_poly.type
_entity_poly.pdbx_seq_one_letter_code
_entity_poly.pdbx_strand_id
1 'polypeptide(L)'
;MQQRFAHIPVRTVVLLLFLAVLVLPSVAKAQNACRDGQIMLDHNTGSIPDLGECLWYLEDPEQSLTIDEVRAAGGERLTRHQGGVLNFGYTGSAYWTRFDLSTRRLTSRSDWILELALPLVDDVRLYLVRDGQLVEQRQTGYLDSWDDRDLAVPNPTFRLRLSPDTVTTVFLRITNTNTFRLPITLWPPDNYIEKVSIDEAVRGLLLGAILAILAYNLFVAVSVRERSNI
;
A
#
# COMPACT_ATOMS: atom_id res chain seq x y z
N MET A 1 -36.41 -23.38 -39.72
CA MET A 1 -35.57 -22.20 -39.47
C MET A 1 -34.44 -22.65 -38.53
N GLN A 2 -33.29 -23.10 -39.09
CA GLN A 2 -32.17 -23.63 -38.33
C GLN A 2 -31.25 -22.47 -37.97
N GLN A 3 -31.17 -22.13 -36.68
CA GLN A 3 -30.16 -21.18 -36.19
C GLN A 3 -28.79 -21.89 -36.20
N ARG A 4 -27.89 -21.42 -37.04
CA ARG A 4 -26.48 -21.79 -37.02
C ARG A 4 -25.82 -21.09 -35.82
N PHE A 5 -25.54 -21.81 -34.77
CA PHE A 5 -24.62 -21.34 -33.75
C PHE A 5 -23.21 -21.30 -34.36
N ALA A 6 -22.66 -20.09 -34.49
CA ALA A 6 -21.30 -19.90 -34.95
C ALA A 6 -20.35 -20.42 -33.83
N HIS A 7 -19.71 -21.56 -34.10
CA HIS A 7 -18.64 -22.06 -33.25
C HIS A 7 -17.43 -21.11 -33.34
N ILE A 8 -17.20 -20.30 -32.31
CA ILE A 8 -15.97 -19.56 -32.21
C ILE A 8 -14.86 -20.57 -31.90
N PRO A 9 -13.84 -20.72 -32.78
CA PRO A 9 -12.79 -21.71 -32.59
C PRO A 9 -12.01 -21.37 -31.31
N VAL A 10 -11.72 -22.37 -30.48
CA VAL A 10 -11.01 -22.25 -29.22
C VAL A 10 -9.70 -21.46 -29.38
N ARG A 11 -9.05 -21.57 -30.54
CA ARG A 11 -7.85 -20.77 -30.88
C ARG A 11 -8.11 -19.27 -30.89
N THR A 12 -9.28 -18.80 -31.31
CA THR A 12 -9.63 -17.37 -31.32
C THR A 12 -9.89 -16.87 -29.93
N VAL A 13 -10.50 -17.67 -29.06
CA VAL A 13 -10.71 -17.32 -27.65
C VAL A 13 -9.38 -17.24 -26.89
N VAL A 14 -8.47 -18.19 -27.11
CA VAL A 14 -7.12 -18.18 -26.52
C VAL A 14 -6.31 -16.99 -27.04
N LEU A 15 -6.41 -16.63 -28.30
CA LEU A 15 -5.71 -15.47 -28.89
C LEU A 15 -6.23 -14.16 -28.31
N LEU A 16 -7.55 -14.02 -28.11
CA LEU A 16 -8.15 -12.84 -27.48
C LEU A 16 -7.78 -12.72 -25.99
N LEU A 17 -7.70 -13.83 -25.26
CA LEU A 17 -7.20 -13.86 -23.89
C LEU A 17 -5.71 -13.49 -23.81
N PHE A 18 -4.90 -13.95 -24.78
CA PHE A 18 -3.48 -13.57 -24.86
C PHE A 18 -3.28 -12.08 -25.20
N LEU A 19 -4.14 -11.53 -26.09
CA LEU A 19 -4.09 -10.10 -26.44
C LEU A 19 -4.51 -9.21 -25.28
N ALA A 20 -5.46 -9.65 -24.43
CA ALA A 20 -5.90 -8.92 -23.24
C ALA A 20 -4.81 -8.84 -22.15
N VAL A 21 -3.91 -9.82 -22.11
CA VAL A 21 -2.76 -9.84 -21.16
C VAL A 21 -1.64 -8.89 -21.61
N LEU A 22 -1.57 -8.54 -22.91
CA LEU A 22 -0.52 -7.65 -23.45
C LEU A 22 -0.78 -6.16 -23.24
N VAL A 23 -1.97 -5.77 -22.77
CA VAL A 23 -2.28 -4.39 -22.37
C VAL A 23 -1.96 -4.20 -20.88
N LEU A 24 -0.71 -4.51 -20.49
CA LEU A 24 -0.23 -4.10 -19.18
C LEU A 24 0.04 -2.60 -19.24
N PRO A 25 -0.55 -1.79 -18.34
CA PRO A 25 -0.21 -0.37 -18.25
C PRO A 25 1.29 -0.26 -17.98
N SER A 26 1.97 0.55 -18.80
CA SER A 26 3.36 0.92 -18.57
C SER A 26 3.45 1.50 -17.16
N VAL A 27 4.17 0.81 -16.27
CA VAL A 27 4.49 1.35 -14.95
C VAL A 27 5.30 2.61 -15.21
N ALA A 28 4.66 3.77 -15.10
CA ALA A 28 5.35 5.05 -15.16
C ALA A 28 6.45 5.00 -14.10
N LYS A 29 7.72 5.14 -14.54
CA LYS A 29 8.85 5.28 -13.62
C LYS A 29 8.51 6.40 -12.65
N ALA A 30 8.36 6.08 -11.37
CA ALA A 30 8.24 7.07 -10.31
C ALA A 30 9.39 8.06 -10.50
N GLN A 31 9.06 9.32 -10.80
CA GLN A 31 10.04 10.38 -10.84
C GLN A 31 10.66 10.44 -9.45
N ASN A 32 11.98 10.55 -9.37
CA ASN A 32 12.71 10.70 -8.12
C ASN A 32 12.15 11.92 -7.37
N ALA A 33 11.12 11.72 -6.57
CA ALA A 33 10.54 12.77 -5.73
C ALA A 33 11.49 13.18 -4.60
N CYS A 34 12.55 12.39 -4.40
CA CYS A 34 13.57 12.64 -3.40
C CYS A 34 14.59 13.65 -3.91
N ARG A 35 14.64 14.83 -3.30
CA ARG A 35 15.64 15.87 -3.56
C ARG A 35 16.17 16.39 -2.23
N ASP A 36 17.49 16.52 -2.12
CA ASP A 36 18.15 17.03 -0.91
C ASP A 36 17.71 16.29 0.39
N GLY A 37 17.42 15.00 0.28
CA GLY A 37 16.96 14.18 1.40
C GLY A 37 15.49 14.40 1.80
N GLN A 38 14.74 15.19 1.04
CA GLN A 38 13.31 15.47 1.28
C GLN A 38 12.46 15.02 0.10
N ILE A 39 11.24 14.60 0.39
CA ILE A 39 10.22 14.30 -0.62
C ILE A 39 9.49 15.60 -0.95
N MET A 40 9.69 16.07 -2.19
CA MET A 40 9.07 17.31 -2.66
C MET A 40 7.67 17.03 -3.18
N LEU A 41 6.67 17.63 -2.56
CA LEU A 41 5.27 17.51 -2.94
C LEU A 41 4.82 18.78 -3.67
N ASP A 42 4.16 18.60 -4.81
CA ASP A 42 3.49 19.67 -5.57
C ASP A 42 2.15 19.17 -6.13
N HIS A 43 1.40 20.05 -6.78
CA HIS A 43 0.06 19.73 -7.31
C HIS A 43 0.08 18.66 -8.42
N ASN A 44 1.22 18.41 -9.06
CA ASN A 44 1.38 17.44 -10.13
C ASN A 44 2.08 16.15 -9.65
N THR A 45 2.42 16.07 -8.37
CA THR A 45 3.09 14.89 -7.81
C THR A 45 2.11 13.72 -7.79
N GLY A 46 2.43 12.67 -8.53
CA GLY A 46 1.71 11.40 -8.52
C GLY A 46 2.03 10.56 -7.28
N SER A 47 1.67 9.28 -7.33
CA SER A 47 2.04 8.32 -6.28
C SER A 47 3.56 8.15 -6.19
N ILE A 48 4.08 8.06 -4.96
CA ILE A 48 5.49 7.88 -4.66
C ILE A 48 5.67 6.54 -3.97
N PRO A 49 6.01 5.47 -4.72
CA PRO A 49 6.26 4.16 -4.14
C PRO A 49 7.63 4.12 -3.46
N ASP A 50 7.72 3.33 -2.39
CA ASP A 50 8.94 2.97 -1.68
C ASP A 50 9.78 4.13 -1.11
N LEU A 51 9.26 5.35 -1.14
CA LEU A 51 9.89 6.61 -0.68
C LEU A 51 11.39 6.77 -1.00
N GLY A 52 11.98 5.79 -1.67
CA GLY A 52 13.33 5.76 -2.21
C GLY A 52 14.42 6.06 -1.18
N GLU A 53 15.43 6.80 -1.63
CA GLU A 53 16.58 7.20 -0.81
C GLU A 53 16.25 8.28 0.24
N CYS A 54 15.03 8.81 0.27
CA CYS A 54 14.57 9.76 1.30
C CYS A 54 14.16 9.07 2.59
N LEU A 55 14.14 7.75 2.63
CA LEU A 55 13.77 6.97 3.79
C LEU A 55 15.00 6.63 4.64
N TRP A 56 14.88 6.86 5.92
CA TRP A 56 15.86 6.47 6.94
C TRP A 56 15.22 5.46 7.87
N TYR A 57 15.99 4.53 8.44
CA TYR A 57 15.49 3.56 9.38
C TYR A 57 16.44 3.33 10.54
N LEU A 58 15.90 2.83 11.66
CA LEU A 58 16.61 2.43 12.87
C LEU A 58 15.96 1.16 13.40
N GLU A 59 16.76 0.15 13.68
CA GLU A 59 16.32 -1.05 14.39
C GLU A 59 16.30 -0.81 15.90
N ASP A 60 15.23 -1.27 16.57
CA ASP A 60 15.02 -1.24 18.00
C ASP A 60 14.74 -2.67 18.49
N PRO A 61 15.81 -3.46 18.78
CA PRO A 61 15.66 -4.87 19.13
C PRO A 61 14.91 -5.09 20.45
N GLU A 62 15.04 -4.19 21.39
CA GLU A 62 14.39 -4.26 22.71
C GLU A 62 12.98 -3.65 22.70
N GLN A 63 12.57 -3.02 21.59
CA GLN A 63 11.29 -2.32 21.43
C GLN A 63 11.06 -1.23 22.49
N SER A 64 12.12 -0.67 23.03
CA SER A 64 12.12 0.22 24.18
C SER A 64 12.24 1.70 23.83
N LEU A 65 12.66 2.03 22.60
CA LEU A 65 12.88 3.41 22.18
C LEU A 65 11.57 4.19 22.09
N THR A 66 11.62 5.40 22.65
CA THR A 66 10.56 6.39 22.54
C THR A 66 10.78 7.33 21.34
N ILE A 67 9.73 8.03 20.91
CA ILE A 67 9.85 9.02 19.84
C ILE A 67 10.85 10.12 20.19
N ASP A 68 10.93 10.54 21.43
CA ASP A 68 11.86 11.61 21.84
C ASP A 68 13.31 11.16 21.78
N GLU A 69 13.63 9.91 22.13
CA GLU A 69 14.96 9.33 21.99
C GLU A 69 15.36 9.18 20.51
N VAL A 70 14.43 8.71 19.65
CA VAL A 70 14.68 8.59 18.21
C VAL A 70 14.92 9.96 17.57
N ARG A 71 14.17 10.98 17.98
CA ARG A 71 14.35 12.36 17.51
C ARG A 71 15.67 12.95 17.98
N ALA A 72 16.02 12.74 19.25
CA ALA A 72 17.25 13.24 19.86
C ALA A 72 18.51 12.58 19.28
N ALA A 73 18.39 11.31 18.87
CA ALA A 73 19.48 10.56 18.23
C ALA A 73 19.93 11.16 16.88
N GLY A 74 19.10 12.00 16.27
CA GLY A 74 19.40 12.65 15.01
C GLY A 74 19.72 11.68 13.87
N GLY A 75 20.49 12.14 12.88
CA GLY A 75 20.90 11.30 11.75
C GLY A 75 22.01 10.29 12.07
N GLU A 76 22.67 10.37 13.21
CA GLU A 76 23.84 9.54 13.53
C GLU A 76 23.49 8.05 13.76
N ARG A 77 22.29 7.77 14.30
CA ARG A 77 21.81 6.41 14.57
C ARG A 77 20.92 5.86 13.46
N LEU A 78 20.42 6.72 12.60
CA LEU A 78 19.53 6.34 11.49
C LEU A 78 20.37 5.93 10.28
N THR A 79 20.06 4.79 9.71
CA THR A 79 20.65 4.29 8.46
C THR A 79 19.83 4.78 7.28
N ARG A 80 20.49 5.40 6.30
CA ARG A 80 19.83 5.82 5.06
C ARG A 80 19.50 4.59 4.21
N HIS A 81 18.26 4.50 3.77
CA HIS A 81 17.85 3.46 2.84
C HIS A 81 18.38 3.74 1.43
N GLN A 82 18.83 2.68 0.73
CA GLN A 82 19.42 2.80 -0.60
C GLN A 82 18.41 2.58 -1.75
N GLY A 83 17.11 2.59 -1.42
CA GLY A 83 16.02 2.39 -2.37
C GLY A 83 15.46 0.97 -2.41
N GLY A 84 14.28 0.84 -3.02
CA GLY A 84 13.49 -0.38 -3.01
C GLY A 84 12.66 -0.56 -1.74
N VAL A 85 12.08 -1.74 -1.55
CA VAL A 85 11.27 -2.07 -0.38
C VAL A 85 12.15 -2.46 0.79
N LEU A 86 11.97 -1.83 1.95
CA LEU A 86 12.59 -2.26 3.20
C LEU A 86 12.22 -3.71 3.50
N ASN A 87 13.23 -4.56 3.68
CA ASN A 87 13.04 -5.98 3.96
C ASN A 87 14.04 -6.46 5.00
N PHE A 88 13.55 -6.81 6.17
CA PHE A 88 14.36 -7.30 7.29
C PHE A 88 14.13 -8.79 7.61
N GLY A 89 13.31 -9.48 6.78
CA GLY A 89 12.99 -10.88 7.00
C GLY A 89 12.14 -11.10 8.25
N TYR A 90 12.43 -12.18 8.99
CA TYR A 90 11.78 -12.46 10.26
C TYR A 90 12.60 -11.84 11.39
N THR A 91 12.00 -10.99 12.18
CA THR A 91 12.66 -10.31 13.29
C THR A 91 11.64 -10.02 14.40
N GLY A 92 12.11 -10.01 15.64
CA GLY A 92 11.34 -9.55 16.79
C GLY A 92 11.56 -8.08 17.13
N SER A 93 12.39 -7.37 16.36
CA SER A 93 12.69 -5.96 16.60
C SER A 93 11.53 -5.04 16.18
N ALA A 94 11.39 -3.90 16.83
CA ALA A 94 10.68 -2.77 16.24
C ALA A 94 11.58 -2.04 15.25
N TYR A 95 10.98 -1.44 14.24
CA TYR A 95 11.69 -0.58 13.30
C TYR A 95 11.09 0.82 13.31
N TRP A 96 11.97 1.80 13.45
CA TRP A 96 11.63 3.18 13.24
C TRP A 96 12.03 3.59 11.83
N THR A 97 11.13 4.30 11.16
CA THR A 97 11.45 4.94 9.87
C THR A 97 11.26 6.44 9.98
N ARG A 98 12.03 7.18 9.20
CA ARG A 98 11.95 8.64 9.12
C ARG A 98 12.05 9.09 7.68
N PHE A 99 11.22 10.06 7.29
CA PHE A 99 11.32 10.79 6.04
C PHE A 99 10.73 12.19 6.19
N ASP A 100 11.20 13.11 5.36
CA ASP A 100 10.77 14.50 5.40
C ASP A 100 9.92 14.83 4.16
N LEU A 101 8.73 15.38 4.39
CA LEU A 101 7.80 15.85 3.37
C LEU A 101 7.89 17.36 3.24
N SER A 102 8.27 17.87 2.07
CA SER A 102 8.35 19.30 1.80
C SER A 102 7.17 19.74 0.92
N THR A 103 6.36 20.63 1.45
CA THR A 103 5.20 21.24 0.78
C THR A 103 5.48 22.66 0.31
N ARG A 104 6.76 23.05 0.15
CA ARG A 104 7.17 24.42 -0.25
C ARG A 104 6.62 24.87 -1.60
N ARG A 105 6.15 23.92 -2.42
CA ARG A 105 5.53 24.19 -3.73
C ARG A 105 4.02 24.18 -3.70
N LEU A 106 3.43 23.90 -2.56
CA LEU A 106 1.98 23.91 -2.39
C LEU A 106 1.52 25.28 -1.91
N THR A 107 0.49 25.82 -2.51
CA THR A 107 -0.12 27.11 -2.17
C THR A 107 -1.30 26.98 -1.23
N SER A 108 -1.82 25.76 -1.06
CA SER A 108 -2.96 25.44 -0.19
C SER A 108 -2.70 24.17 0.60
N ARG A 109 -3.54 23.90 1.58
CA ARG A 109 -3.53 22.61 2.31
C ARG A 109 -3.75 21.46 1.31
N SER A 110 -3.02 20.39 1.53
CA SER A 110 -3.10 19.19 0.69
C SER A 110 -3.22 17.95 1.56
N ASP A 111 -4.15 17.09 1.18
CA ASP A 111 -4.30 15.77 1.80
C ASP A 111 -3.45 14.76 1.02
N TRP A 112 -2.81 13.87 1.74
CA TRP A 112 -2.05 12.75 1.20
C TRP A 112 -2.38 11.49 1.98
N ILE A 113 -2.24 10.33 1.36
CA ILE A 113 -2.48 9.05 1.99
C ILE A 113 -1.16 8.29 2.03
N LEU A 114 -0.71 8.00 3.24
CA LEU A 114 0.43 7.13 3.49
C LEU A 114 -0.09 5.71 3.66
N GLU A 115 0.28 4.81 2.76
CA GLU A 115 -0.10 3.41 2.80
C GLU A 115 1.12 2.54 3.12
N LEU A 116 0.95 1.62 4.06
CA LEU A 116 1.85 0.48 4.25
C LEU A 116 1.17 -0.74 3.65
N ALA A 117 1.63 -1.20 2.48
CA ALA A 117 0.99 -2.31 1.77
C ALA A 117 1.35 -3.67 2.41
N LEU A 118 1.07 -3.80 3.71
CA LEU A 118 1.25 -4.97 4.55
C LEU A 118 0.01 -5.17 5.44
N PRO A 119 -1.02 -5.90 4.97
CA PRO A 119 -2.33 -5.98 5.65
C PRO A 119 -2.27 -6.57 7.06
N LEU A 120 -1.28 -7.42 7.33
CA LEU A 120 -1.13 -8.16 8.59
C LEU A 120 0.02 -7.63 9.46
N VAL A 121 0.34 -6.34 9.37
CA VAL A 121 1.27 -5.72 10.31
C VAL A 121 0.62 -5.56 11.67
N ASP A 122 1.33 -5.91 12.75
CA ASP A 122 0.76 -5.97 14.09
C ASP A 122 0.42 -4.58 14.62
N ASP A 123 1.39 -3.65 14.62
CA ASP A 123 1.23 -2.28 15.13
C ASP A 123 2.07 -1.29 14.30
N VAL A 124 1.45 -0.18 13.95
CA VAL A 124 2.10 0.95 13.27
C VAL A 124 1.71 2.24 13.97
N ARG A 125 2.70 2.97 14.45
CA ARG A 125 2.51 4.29 15.07
C ARG A 125 3.12 5.36 14.21
N LEU A 126 2.30 6.32 13.82
CA LEU A 126 2.68 7.52 13.08
C LEU A 126 2.93 8.67 14.06
N TYR A 127 4.00 9.42 13.80
CA TYR A 127 4.30 10.66 14.50
C TYR A 127 4.64 11.73 13.46
N LEU A 128 3.94 12.87 13.51
CA LEU A 128 4.23 14.03 12.68
C LEU A 128 4.94 15.10 13.51
N VAL A 129 6.07 15.57 13.01
CA VAL A 129 6.88 16.59 13.66
C VAL A 129 6.99 17.79 12.71
N ARG A 130 6.68 18.99 13.21
CA ARG A 130 6.86 20.26 12.49
C ARG A 130 7.60 21.24 13.40
N ASP A 131 8.55 21.97 12.85
CA ASP A 131 9.35 22.96 13.59
C ASP A 131 9.93 22.38 14.89
N GLY A 132 10.35 21.12 14.83
CA GLY A 132 10.90 20.41 16.00
C GLY A 132 9.86 20.00 17.06
N GLN A 133 8.57 20.22 16.85
CA GLN A 133 7.51 19.83 17.79
C GLN A 133 6.68 18.65 17.26
N LEU A 134 6.32 17.72 18.15
CA LEU A 134 5.37 16.67 17.84
C LEU A 134 3.97 17.27 17.75
N VAL A 135 3.38 17.28 16.54
CA VAL A 135 2.06 17.89 16.29
C VAL A 135 0.94 16.87 16.21
N GLU A 136 1.26 15.61 15.93
CA GLU A 136 0.25 14.56 15.78
C GLU A 136 0.85 13.18 16.04
N GLN A 137 0.07 12.32 16.69
CA GLN A 137 0.37 10.91 16.90
C GLN A 137 -0.89 10.09 16.61
N ARG A 138 -0.75 9.02 15.82
CA ARG A 138 -1.82 8.06 15.52
C ARG A 138 -1.25 6.64 15.49
N GLN A 139 -2.14 5.68 15.64
CA GLN A 139 -1.82 4.25 15.64
C GLN A 139 -2.80 3.51 14.73
N THR A 140 -2.34 2.47 14.08
CA THR A 140 -3.13 1.51 13.32
C THR A 140 -2.37 0.19 13.22
N GLY A 141 -3.09 -0.91 13.00
CA GLY A 141 -2.49 -2.24 12.85
C GLY A 141 -3.54 -3.32 12.72
N TYR A 142 -3.09 -4.56 12.64
CA TYR A 142 -3.99 -5.72 12.60
C TYR A 142 -4.73 -5.92 13.93
N LEU A 143 -4.10 -5.53 15.03
CA LEU A 143 -4.66 -5.67 16.39
C LEU A 143 -5.65 -4.55 16.75
N ASP A 144 -5.69 -3.47 15.98
CA ASP A 144 -6.58 -2.34 16.22
C ASP A 144 -7.97 -2.55 15.60
N SER A 145 -8.98 -1.92 16.20
CA SER A 145 -10.35 -1.93 15.69
C SER A 145 -10.43 -1.30 14.29
N TRP A 146 -11.27 -1.87 13.44
CA TRP A 146 -11.56 -1.30 12.11
C TRP A 146 -12.16 0.11 12.18
N ASP A 147 -12.91 0.40 13.24
CA ASP A 147 -13.59 1.69 13.43
C ASP A 147 -12.62 2.82 13.77
N ASP A 148 -11.42 2.49 14.27
CA ASP A 148 -10.39 3.47 14.64
C ASP A 148 -9.45 3.81 13.48
N ARG A 149 -9.63 3.18 12.32
CA ARG A 149 -8.78 3.41 11.14
C ARG A 149 -9.19 4.67 10.39
N ASP A 150 -8.21 5.42 9.89
CA ASP A 150 -8.45 6.60 9.04
C ASP A 150 -9.25 6.29 7.77
N LEU A 151 -9.05 5.09 7.23
CA LEU A 151 -9.75 4.57 6.05
C LEU A 151 -10.10 3.09 6.30
N ALA A 152 -11.31 2.70 5.92
CA ALA A 152 -11.79 1.32 6.02
C ALA A 152 -11.23 0.44 4.88
N VAL A 153 -9.92 0.25 4.88
CA VAL A 153 -9.18 -0.54 3.87
C VAL A 153 -8.30 -1.59 4.55
N PRO A 154 -7.96 -2.70 3.85
CA PRO A 154 -7.18 -3.78 4.45
C PRO A 154 -5.76 -3.37 4.89
N ASN A 155 -5.09 -2.51 4.12
CA ASN A 155 -3.75 -2.05 4.44
C ASN A 155 -3.79 -0.93 5.48
N PRO A 156 -2.85 -0.88 6.44
CA PRO A 156 -2.67 0.29 7.30
C PRO A 156 -2.44 1.55 6.49
N THR A 157 -3.26 2.55 6.75
CA THR A 157 -3.23 3.84 6.05
C THR A 157 -3.39 4.99 7.01
N PHE A 158 -2.72 6.11 6.69
CA PHE A 158 -2.86 7.37 7.42
C PHE A 158 -3.16 8.50 6.44
N ARG A 159 -4.19 9.27 6.72
CA ARG A 159 -4.46 10.51 5.99
C ARG A 159 -3.60 11.63 6.58
N LEU A 160 -2.64 12.12 5.81
CA LEU A 160 -1.76 13.21 6.18
C LEU A 160 -2.35 14.54 5.70
N ARG A 161 -2.65 15.44 6.63
CA ARG A 161 -3.11 16.80 6.32
C ARG A 161 -1.92 17.75 6.40
N LEU A 162 -1.37 18.08 5.23
CA LEU A 162 -0.16 18.89 5.13
C LEU A 162 -0.51 20.36 4.93
N SER A 163 0.14 21.23 5.68
CA SER A 163 0.06 22.69 5.50
C SER A 163 0.96 23.11 4.34
N PRO A 164 0.63 24.19 3.61
CA PRO A 164 1.49 24.71 2.56
C PRO A 164 2.77 25.30 3.15
N ASP A 165 3.81 25.38 2.32
CA ASP A 165 5.10 26.00 2.61
C ASP A 165 5.76 25.53 3.92
N THR A 166 5.65 24.22 4.21
CA THR A 166 6.22 23.62 5.44
C THR A 166 7.08 22.41 5.11
N VAL A 167 7.90 22.01 6.08
CA VAL A 167 8.54 20.70 6.10
C VAL A 167 7.97 19.92 7.28
N THR A 168 7.40 18.76 6.99
CA THR A 168 6.87 17.84 8.00
C THR A 168 7.73 16.60 8.05
N THR A 169 8.37 16.32 9.17
CA THR A 169 9.08 15.06 9.40
C THR A 169 8.07 14.01 9.86
N VAL A 170 8.05 12.89 9.18
CA VAL A 170 7.22 11.73 9.49
C VAL A 170 8.10 10.66 10.12
N PHE A 171 7.69 10.16 11.27
CA PHE A 171 8.25 8.97 11.87
C PHE A 171 7.19 7.88 11.92
N LEU A 172 7.59 6.65 11.61
CA LEU A 172 6.78 5.47 11.85
C LEU A 172 7.54 4.53 12.77
N ARG A 173 6.87 4.05 13.82
CA ARG A 173 7.32 2.90 14.59
C ARG A 173 6.48 1.70 14.18
N ILE A 174 7.13 0.62 13.78
CA ILE A 174 6.46 -0.54 13.22
C ILE A 174 6.94 -1.77 13.94
N THR A 175 6.00 -2.60 14.41
CA THR A 175 6.27 -3.95 14.93
C THR A 175 5.51 -4.97 14.13
N ASN A 176 6.13 -6.10 13.87
CA ASN A 176 5.53 -7.19 13.10
C ASN A 176 6.14 -8.53 13.49
N THR A 177 5.30 -9.49 13.84
CA THR A 177 5.71 -10.88 14.14
C THR A 177 5.88 -11.74 12.88
N ASN A 178 5.39 -11.26 11.74
CA ASN A 178 5.53 -11.92 10.45
C ASN A 178 6.75 -11.40 9.69
N THR A 179 6.89 -11.79 8.42
CA THR A 179 7.94 -11.24 7.54
C THR A 179 7.87 -9.72 7.49
N PHE A 180 8.99 -9.08 7.84
CA PHE A 180 9.09 -7.63 7.90
C PHE A 180 9.51 -7.07 6.54
N ARG A 181 8.53 -6.91 5.65
CA ARG A 181 8.69 -6.26 4.36
C ARG A 181 7.74 -5.07 4.29
N LEU A 182 8.28 -3.87 4.16
CA LEU A 182 7.53 -2.63 4.26
C LEU A 182 7.51 -1.86 2.93
N PRO A 183 6.55 -2.13 2.06
CA PRO A 183 6.28 -1.26 0.92
C PRO A 183 5.49 -0.05 1.42
N ILE A 184 6.17 1.08 1.58
CA ILE A 184 5.58 2.36 2.01
C ILE A 184 5.34 3.20 0.77
N THR A 185 4.10 3.60 0.53
CA THR A 185 3.72 4.42 -0.61
C THR A 185 2.96 5.66 -0.16
N LEU A 186 3.31 6.80 -0.73
CA LEU A 186 2.59 8.05 -0.53
C LEU A 186 1.73 8.34 -1.76
N TRP A 187 0.43 8.54 -1.55
CA TRP A 187 -0.58 8.68 -2.59
C TRP A 187 -1.26 10.04 -2.52
N PRO A 188 -1.48 10.73 -3.66
CA PRO A 188 -2.54 11.71 -3.77
C PRO A 188 -3.90 11.02 -3.56
N PRO A 189 -4.91 11.68 -2.94
CA PRO A 189 -6.20 11.06 -2.64
C PRO A 189 -6.89 10.46 -3.87
N ASP A 190 -6.88 11.16 -5.00
CA ASP A 190 -7.56 10.71 -6.23
C ASP A 190 -6.93 9.42 -6.77
N ASN A 191 -5.60 9.36 -6.82
CA ASN A 191 -4.88 8.15 -7.26
C ASN A 191 -5.10 6.97 -6.30
N TYR A 192 -5.25 7.25 -5.00
CA TYR A 192 -5.54 6.20 -4.02
C TYR A 192 -6.94 5.63 -4.20
N ILE A 193 -7.95 6.49 -4.44
CA ILE A 193 -9.32 6.07 -4.71
C ILE A 193 -9.38 5.20 -5.97
N GLU A 194 -8.69 5.61 -7.03
CA GLU A 194 -8.58 4.82 -8.27
C GLU A 194 -7.96 3.45 -8.00
N LYS A 195 -6.82 3.40 -7.29
CA LYS A 195 -6.14 2.16 -6.90
C LYS A 195 -7.07 1.24 -6.11
N VAL A 196 -7.77 1.74 -5.09
CA VAL A 196 -8.69 0.95 -4.27
C VAL A 196 -9.84 0.41 -5.12
N SER A 197 -10.40 1.23 -6.02
CA SER A 197 -11.49 0.82 -6.90
C SER A 197 -11.07 -0.32 -7.84
N ILE A 198 -9.86 -0.26 -8.39
CA ILE A 198 -9.30 -1.34 -9.23
C ILE A 198 -9.09 -2.61 -8.41
N ASP A 199 -8.51 -2.49 -7.21
CA ASP A 199 -8.27 -3.64 -6.32
C ASP A 199 -9.58 -4.34 -5.94
N GLU A 200 -10.65 -3.58 -5.66
CA GLU A 200 -11.97 -4.13 -5.36
C GLU A 200 -12.61 -4.79 -6.58
N ALA A 201 -12.49 -4.18 -7.76
CA ALA A 201 -13.00 -4.77 -9.00
C ALA A 201 -12.31 -6.10 -9.32
N VAL A 202 -10.98 -6.18 -9.17
CA VAL A 202 -10.20 -7.41 -9.37
C VAL A 202 -10.61 -8.49 -8.37
N ARG A 203 -10.77 -8.13 -7.08
CA ARG A 203 -11.24 -9.08 -6.05
C ARG A 203 -12.64 -9.59 -6.35
N GLY A 204 -13.54 -8.69 -6.75
CA GLY A 204 -14.90 -9.06 -7.15
C GLY A 204 -14.94 -10.01 -8.35
N LEU A 205 -14.10 -9.75 -9.36
CA LEU A 205 -13.98 -10.62 -10.55
C LEU A 205 -13.46 -12.02 -10.15
N LEU A 206 -12.42 -12.09 -9.32
CA LEU A 206 -11.86 -13.37 -8.85
C LEU A 206 -12.89 -14.17 -8.05
N LEU A 207 -13.59 -13.51 -7.13
CA LEU A 207 -14.63 -14.15 -6.32
C LEU A 207 -15.78 -14.65 -7.23
N GLY A 208 -16.23 -13.85 -8.19
CA GLY A 208 -17.25 -14.21 -9.16
C GLY A 208 -16.84 -15.43 -10.01
N ALA A 209 -15.59 -15.48 -10.45
CA ALA A 209 -15.06 -16.63 -11.20
C ALA A 209 -15.06 -17.91 -10.33
N ILE A 210 -14.62 -17.83 -9.08
CA ILE A 210 -14.65 -18.96 -8.14
C ILE A 210 -16.08 -19.45 -7.93
N LEU A 211 -17.03 -18.55 -7.68
CA LEU A 211 -18.44 -18.89 -7.51
C LEU A 211 -19.05 -19.55 -8.78
N ALA A 212 -18.71 -19.05 -9.97
CA ALA A 212 -19.16 -19.63 -11.22
C ALA A 212 -18.64 -21.05 -11.41
N ILE A 213 -17.35 -21.29 -11.11
CA ILE A 213 -16.75 -22.64 -11.16
C ILE A 213 -17.44 -23.56 -10.16
N LEU A 214 -17.70 -23.08 -8.96
CA LEU A 214 -18.37 -23.85 -7.91
C LEU A 214 -19.80 -24.25 -8.32
N ALA A 215 -20.56 -23.29 -8.86
CA ALA A 215 -21.92 -23.53 -9.37
C ALA A 215 -21.91 -24.52 -10.52
N TYR A 216 -20.97 -24.40 -11.46
CA TYR A 216 -20.82 -25.35 -12.57
C TYR A 216 -20.52 -26.76 -12.07
N ASN A 217 -19.57 -26.93 -11.14
CA ASN A 217 -19.24 -28.24 -10.58
C ASN A 217 -20.41 -28.86 -9.82
N LEU A 218 -21.16 -28.05 -9.06
CA LEU A 218 -22.37 -28.50 -8.36
C LEU A 218 -23.44 -28.98 -9.34
N PHE A 219 -23.67 -28.21 -10.43
CA PHE A 219 -24.60 -28.59 -11.48
C PHE A 219 -24.22 -29.92 -12.13
N VAL A 220 -22.95 -30.11 -12.46
CA VAL A 220 -22.44 -31.36 -13.05
C VAL A 220 -22.62 -32.51 -12.04
N ALA A 221 -22.29 -32.34 -10.79
CA ALA A 221 -22.40 -33.36 -9.75
C ALA A 221 -23.86 -33.84 -9.60
N VAL A 222 -24.82 -32.91 -9.55
CA VAL A 222 -26.25 -33.25 -9.50
C VAL A 222 -26.72 -33.99 -10.75
N SER A 223 -26.34 -33.47 -11.93
CA SER A 223 -26.77 -34.05 -13.24
C SER A 223 -26.22 -35.47 -13.47
N VAL A 224 -24.98 -35.73 -13.01
CA VAL A 224 -24.38 -37.08 -13.15
C VAL A 224 -25.00 -38.06 -12.14
N ARG A 225 -25.31 -37.60 -10.93
CA ARG A 225 -25.94 -38.46 -9.90
C ARG A 225 -27.32 -38.95 -10.32
N GLU A 226 -28.12 -38.14 -11.00
CA GLU A 226 -29.43 -38.55 -11.49
C GLU A 226 -29.35 -39.67 -12.57
N ARG A 227 -28.27 -39.67 -13.37
CA ARG A 227 -28.07 -40.71 -14.43
C ARG A 227 -27.54 -42.04 -13.88
N SER A 228 -26.99 -42.05 -12.66
CA SER A 228 -26.44 -43.27 -12.03
C SER A 228 -27.49 -44.09 -11.25
N ASN A 229 -28.72 -43.59 -11.11
CA ASN A 229 -29.80 -44.26 -10.36
C ASN A 229 -30.87 -44.86 -11.31
N ILE A 230 -30.59 -45.06 -12.61
CA ILE A 230 -31.34 -45.81 -13.59
C ILE A 230 -30.50 -47.03 -13.99
#